data_b7384e73e88e71a0298cef39b7c19d41
#
_entry.id   b7384e73e88e71a0298cef39b7c19d41
#
_cell.length_a   1.000
_cell.length_b   1.000
_cell.length_c   1.000
_cell.angle_alpha   90.00
_cell.angle_beta   90.00
_cell.angle_gamma   90.00
#
_symmetry.space_group_name_H-M   'P 1'
#
loop_
_entity.id
_entity.type
_entity.pdbx_description
1 polymer ?
#
loop_
_entity_poly.entity_id
_entity_poly.type
_entity_poly.pdbx_seq_one_letter_code
_entity_poly.pdbx_strand_id
1 'polypeptide(L)'
;MLVRFVLVSPVARKAASLLREGAEVAVAYTDMAGEWRFYVNAGNPAIESGKAQDPDFELRLTPGAVRSICSMPDADLGEFGIAFFEHIVSRDPDHKIFVRAYSGLIKLTRRGWVGLLARGGPKLAIWMARKGLRGSGDVVAALARFKGSA
;
A
#
# COMPACT_ATOMS: atom_id res chain seq x y z
N MET A 1 13.65 -5.88 -7.49
CA MET A 1 12.29 -6.41 -7.87
C MET A 1 11.21 -5.38 -7.65
N LEU A 2 10.99 -4.92 -6.44
CA LEU A 2 9.92 -3.95 -6.13
C LEU A 2 10.09 -2.61 -6.85
N VAL A 3 11.30 -2.07 -6.90
CA VAL A 3 11.59 -0.81 -7.59
C VAL A 3 11.15 -0.87 -9.05
N ARG A 4 11.55 -1.92 -9.75
CA ARG A 4 11.16 -2.12 -11.15
C ARG A 4 9.63 -2.28 -11.28
N PHE A 5 9.02 -3.06 -10.40
CA PHE A 5 7.57 -3.24 -10.40
C PHE A 5 6.83 -1.89 -10.26
N VAL A 6 7.23 -1.07 -9.29
CA VAL A 6 6.62 0.25 -9.07
C VAL A 6 6.77 1.16 -10.29
N LEU A 7 7.94 1.15 -10.91
CA LEU A 7 8.22 2.08 -12.02
C LEU A 7 7.58 1.68 -13.35
N VAL A 8 7.39 0.37 -13.60
CA VAL A 8 7.00 -0.09 -14.94
C VAL A 8 5.66 -0.84 -14.99
N SER A 9 5.12 -1.32 -13.87
CA SER A 9 3.89 -2.09 -13.93
C SER A 9 2.67 -1.22 -14.22
N PRO A 10 1.73 -1.67 -15.06
CA PRO A 10 0.49 -0.93 -15.33
C PRO A 10 -0.34 -0.68 -14.06
N VAL A 11 -0.43 -1.66 -13.15
CA VAL A 11 -1.22 -1.51 -11.92
C VAL A 11 -0.63 -0.45 -10.99
N ALA A 12 0.69 -0.38 -10.86
CA ALA A 12 1.35 0.63 -10.04
C ALA A 12 1.16 2.04 -10.63
N ARG A 13 1.29 2.17 -11.95
CA ARG A 13 1.05 3.44 -12.64
C ARG A 13 -0.40 3.91 -12.49
N LYS A 14 -1.35 3.00 -12.62
CA LYS A 14 -2.76 3.31 -12.45
C LYS A 14 -3.06 3.75 -11.02
N ALA A 15 -2.53 3.04 -10.04
CA ALA A 15 -2.67 3.43 -8.64
C ALA A 15 -2.09 4.84 -8.38
N ALA A 16 -0.87 5.08 -8.84
CA ALA A 16 -0.21 6.37 -8.65
C ALA A 16 -0.95 7.54 -9.31
N SER A 17 -1.59 7.30 -10.46
CA SER A 17 -2.37 8.33 -11.15
C SER A 17 -3.58 8.83 -10.35
N LEU A 18 -4.04 8.06 -9.39
CA LEU A 18 -5.15 8.41 -8.51
C LEU A 18 -4.69 9.11 -7.23
N LEU A 19 -3.40 9.05 -6.93
CA LEU A 19 -2.81 9.73 -5.79
C LEU A 19 -2.41 11.17 -6.17
N ARG A 20 -2.38 12.03 -5.17
CA ARG A 20 -2.02 13.43 -5.34
C ARG A 20 -0.61 13.69 -4.86
N GLU A 21 -0.05 14.82 -5.27
CA GLU A 21 1.23 15.29 -4.76
C GLU A 21 1.22 15.32 -3.23
N GLY A 22 2.32 14.90 -2.64
CA GLY A 22 2.46 14.76 -1.20
C GLY A 22 2.18 13.36 -0.66
N ALA A 23 1.49 12.49 -1.42
CA ALA A 23 1.33 11.09 -1.04
C ALA A 23 2.70 10.42 -0.95
N GLU A 24 3.02 9.87 0.21
CA GLU A 24 4.33 9.28 0.48
C GLU A 24 4.20 8.05 1.39
N VAL A 25 5.01 7.05 1.12
CA VAL A 25 5.08 5.82 1.92
C VAL A 25 6.54 5.52 2.23
N ALA A 26 6.84 5.30 3.50
CA ALA A 26 8.12 4.75 3.92
C ALA A 26 8.12 3.24 3.70
N VAL A 27 9.15 2.72 3.06
CA VAL A 27 9.26 1.31 2.70
C VAL A 27 10.55 0.73 3.28
N ALA A 28 10.43 -0.41 3.93
CA ALA A 28 11.56 -1.18 4.43
C ALA A 28 11.32 -2.67 4.14
N TYR A 29 12.41 -3.43 4.10
CA TYR A 29 12.35 -4.88 3.93
C TYR A 29 12.73 -5.56 5.23
N THR A 30 12.14 -6.70 5.52
CA THR A 30 12.45 -7.44 6.76
C THR A 30 13.79 -8.17 6.69
N ASP A 31 14.29 -8.46 5.48
CA ASP A 31 15.52 -9.22 5.22
C ASP A 31 16.69 -8.38 4.75
N MET A 32 16.53 -7.07 4.62
CA MET A 32 17.58 -6.14 4.20
C MET A 32 17.55 -4.87 5.05
N ALA A 33 18.73 -4.34 5.33
CA ALA A 33 18.88 -3.01 5.91
C ALA A 33 18.60 -1.94 4.85
N GLY A 34 18.16 -0.77 5.29
CA GLY A 34 17.95 0.39 4.44
C GLY A 34 16.49 0.85 4.46
N GLU A 35 16.32 2.07 4.04
CA GLU A 35 15.03 2.71 3.92
C GLU A 35 14.81 3.17 2.49
N TRP A 36 13.59 3.02 2.01
CA TRP A 36 13.13 3.56 0.72
C TRP A 36 11.91 4.42 0.93
N ARG A 37 11.69 5.32 -0.01
CA ARG A 37 10.47 6.12 -0.05
C ARG A 37 9.78 5.92 -1.38
N PHE A 38 8.49 5.63 -1.32
CA PHE A 38 7.58 5.72 -2.45
C PHE A 38 6.89 7.08 -2.39
N TYR A 39 6.77 7.75 -3.53
CA TYR A 39 6.03 9.00 -3.64
C TYR A 39 5.48 9.18 -5.05
N VAL A 40 4.62 10.18 -5.23
CA VAL A 40 4.04 10.51 -6.53
C VAL A 40 4.70 11.78 -7.05
N ASN A 41 5.17 11.72 -8.30
CA ASN A 41 5.78 12.83 -8.99
C ASN A 41 5.05 13.06 -10.31
N ALA A 42 4.32 14.18 -10.40
CA ALA A 42 3.52 14.53 -11.57
C ALA A 42 2.60 13.38 -12.04
N GLY A 43 1.93 12.70 -11.11
CA GLY A 43 1.02 11.60 -11.39
C GLY A 43 1.71 10.25 -11.65
N ASN A 44 3.02 10.18 -11.58
CA ASN A 44 3.78 8.96 -11.80
C ASN A 44 4.36 8.41 -10.49
N PRO A 45 4.43 7.08 -10.34
CA PRO A 45 5.07 6.51 -9.18
C PRO A 45 6.57 6.71 -9.22
N ALA A 46 7.15 7.01 -8.08
CA ALA A 46 8.59 7.07 -7.87
C ALA A 46 8.93 6.30 -6.60
N ILE A 47 10.05 5.60 -6.62
CA ILE A 47 10.59 4.92 -5.46
C ILE A 47 12.10 5.05 -5.47
N GLU A 48 12.67 5.48 -4.37
CA GLU A 48 14.11 5.69 -4.24
C GLU A 48 14.60 5.34 -2.85
N SER A 49 15.88 5.08 -2.75
CA SER A 49 16.57 4.90 -1.47
C SER A 49 16.57 6.23 -0.71
N GLY A 50 16.28 6.17 0.57
CA GLY A 50 16.27 7.32 1.45
C GLY A 50 15.10 7.33 2.42
N LYS A 51 15.17 8.22 3.38
CA LYS A 51 14.15 8.36 4.41
C LYS A 51 12.96 9.17 3.88
N ALA A 52 11.76 8.66 4.11
CA ALA A 52 10.54 9.41 3.85
C ALA A 52 10.44 10.64 4.77
N GLN A 53 9.96 11.76 4.23
CA GLN A 53 9.90 13.03 4.96
C GLN A 53 8.59 13.23 5.71
N ASP A 54 7.47 12.90 5.07
CA ASP A 54 6.13 13.04 5.64
C ASP A 54 5.25 11.87 5.17
N PRO A 55 5.59 10.63 5.56
CA PRO A 55 4.89 9.46 5.06
C PRO A 55 3.48 9.35 5.64
N ASP A 56 2.57 8.90 4.79
CA ASP A 56 1.22 8.53 5.20
C ASP A 56 1.20 7.18 5.89
N PHE A 57 2.06 6.28 5.41
CA PHE A 57 2.23 4.92 5.92
C PHE A 57 3.70 4.54 5.96
N GLU A 58 4.00 3.59 6.82
CA GLU A 58 5.22 2.81 6.77
C GLU A 58 4.85 1.36 6.46
N LEU A 59 5.52 0.79 5.48
CA LEU A 59 5.38 -0.61 5.10
C LEU A 59 6.69 -1.34 5.35
N ARG A 60 6.61 -2.47 6.04
CA ARG A 60 7.72 -3.41 6.14
C ARG A 60 7.34 -4.70 5.44
N LEU A 61 8.09 -5.04 4.42
CA LEU A 61 7.73 -6.08 3.46
C LEU A 61 8.61 -7.31 3.65
N THR A 62 7.96 -8.46 3.75
CA THR A 62 8.66 -9.75 3.73
C THR A 62 8.99 -10.15 2.30
N PRO A 63 10.03 -10.99 2.09
CA PRO A 63 10.40 -11.45 0.75
C PRO A 63 9.26 -12.13 0.00
N GLY A 64 8.48 -12.96 0.67
CA GLY A 64 7.34 -13.64 0.07
C GLY A 64 6.24 -12.68 -0.37
N ALA A 65 5.96 -11.64 0.43
CA ALA A 65 4.99 -10.60 0.05
C ALA A 65 5.46 -9.82 -1.18
N VAL A 66 6.74 -9.45 -1.24
CA VAL A 66 7.32 -8.76 -2.40
C VAL A 66 7.19 -9.61 -3.66
N ARG A 67 7.56 -10.87 -3.60
CA ARG A 67 7.43 -11.77 -4.76
C ARG A 67 5.99 -11.90 -5.23
N SER A 68 5.06 -12.07 -4.30
CA SER A 68 3.64 -12.20 -4.62
C SER A 68 3.09 -10.94 -5.29
N ILE A 69 3.35 -9.77 -4.74
CA ILE A 69 2.93 -8.48 -5.30
C ILE A 69 3.54 -8.28 -6.69
N CYS A 70 4.84 -8.50 -6.82
CA CYS A 70 5.54 -8.29 -8.08
C CYS A 70 5.18 -9.31 -9.18
N SER A 71 4.45 -10.37 -8.84
CA SER A 71 3.91 -11.32 -9.81
C SER A 71 2.61 -10.85 -10.48
N MET A 72 2.08 -9.70 -10.10
CA MET A 72 0.77 -9.20 -10.52
C MET A 72 0.84 -7.85 -11.28
N PRO A 73 1.71 -7.68 -12.28
CA PRO A 73 1.89 -6.37 -12.93
C PRO A 73 0.65 -5.90 -13.70
N ASP A 74 -0.13 -6.84 -14.22
CA ASP A 74 -1.30 -6.59 -15.07
C ASP A 74 -2.63 -6.81 -14.35
N ALA A 75 -2.62 -7.04 -13.04
CA ALA A 75 -3.83 -7.16 -12.25
C ALA A 75 -4.64 -5.85 -12.28
N ASP A 76 -5.96 -5.95 -12.18
CA ASP A 76 -6.75 -4.76 -11.93
C ASP A 76 -6.56 -4.26 -10.49
N LEU A 77 -6.98 -3.03 -10.22
CA LEU A 77 -6.81 -2.44 -8.88
C LEU A 77 -7.52 -3.22 -7.78
N GLY A 78 -8.67 -3.82 -8.09
CA GLY A 78 -9.41 -4.63 -7.13
C GLY A 78 -8.65 -5.89 -6.75
N GLU A 79 -8.17 -6.63 -7.72
CA GLU A 79 -7.37 -7.84 -7.51
C GLU A 79 -6.07 -7.54 -6.78
N PHE A 80 -5.38 -6.48 -7.20
CA PHE A 80 -4.15 -6.05 -6.55
C PHE A 80 -4.39 -5.62 -5.10
N GLY A 81 -5.45 -4.84 -4.85
CA GLY A 81 -5.83 -4.40 -3.52
C GLY A 81 -6.16 -5.56 -2.59
N ILE A 82 -6.91 -6.56 -3.08
CA ILE A 82 -7.22 -7.77 -2.31
C ILE A 82 -5.93 -8.50 -1.92
N ALA A 83 -5.03 -8.74 -2.87
CA ALA A 83 -3.76 -9.40 -2.61
C ALA A 83 -2.92 -8.63 -1.59
N PHE A 84 -2.86 -7.32 -1.74
CA PHE A 84 -2.13 -6.45 -0.82
C PHE A 84 -2.67 -6.55 0.62
N PHE A 85 -3.98 -6.43 0.79
CA PHE A 85 -4.62 -6.53 2.10
C PHE A 85 -4.54 -7.95 2.69
N GLU A 86 -4.57 -8.99 1.86
CA GLU A 86 -4.36 -10.36 2.32
C GLU A 86 -2.99 -10.53 2.97
N HIS A 87 -1.96 -9.89 2.43
CA HIS A 87 -0.63 -9.89 3.05
C HIS A 87 -0.61 -9.12 4.37
N ILE A 88 -1.39 -8.05 4.50
CA ILE A 88 -1.49 -7.30 5.77
C ILE A 88 -2.11 -8.16 6.87
N VAL A 89 -3.16 -8.89 6.56
CA VAL A 89 -3.86 -9.74 7.54
C VAL A 89 -3.29 -11.15 7.65
N SER A 90 -2.29 -11.50 6.85
CA SER A 90 -1.66 -12.81 6.83
C SER A 90 -1.06 -13.17 8.18
N ARG A 91 -1.17 -14.44 8.53
CA ARG A 91 -0.49 -15.02 9.68
C ARG A 91 0.82 -15.71 9.31
N ASP A 92 1.10 -15.85 8.02
CA ASP A 92 2.34 -16.44 7.52
C ASP A 92 3.47 -15.39 7.63
N PRO A 93 4.50 -15.64 8.44
CA PRO A 93 5.57 -14.67 8.67
C PRO A 93 6.41 -14.38 7.42
N ASP A 94 6.37 -15.26 6.41
CA ASP A 94 7.12 -15.08 5.15
C ASP A 94 6.33 -14.31 4.08
N HIS A 95 5.03 -14.13 4.30
CA HIS A 95 4.11 -13.49 3.35
C HIS A 95 3.32 -12.35 4.00
N LYS A 96 3.94 -11.62 4.90
CA LYS A 96 3.28 -10.56 5.65
C LYS A 96 3.77 -9.17 5.24
N ILE A 97 2.85 -8.22 5.25
CA ILE A 97 3.14 -6.79 5.19
C ILE A 97 2.77 -6.17 6.53
N PHE A 98 3.77 -5.59 7.20
CA PHE A 98 3.54 -4.84 8.43
C PHE A 98 3.25 -3.39 8.04
N VAL A 99 2.17 -2.83 8.57
CA VAL A 99 1.73 -1.48 8.25
C VAL A 99 1.66 -0.64 9.51
N ARG A 100 2.16 0.58 9.41
CA ARG A 100 1.93 1.62 10.41
C ARG A 100 1.35 2.83 9.69
N ALA A 101 0.21 3.34 10.17
CA ALA A 101 -0.40 4.54 9.64
C ALA A 101 0.05 5.77 10.44
N TYR A 102 0.43 6.82 9.74
CA TYR A 102 0.82 8.10 10.33
C TYR A 102 -0.20 9.20 10.07
N SER A 103 -0.93 9.11 8.96
CA SER A 103 -1.91 10.12 8.55
C SER A 103 -3.32 9.71 8.94
N GLY A 104 -4.12 10.70 9.39
CA GLY A 104 -5.53 10.49 9.64
C GLY A 104 -6.37 10.53 8.38
N LEU A 105 -7.68 10.27 8.52
CA LEU A 105 -8.61 10.14 7.40
C LEU A 105 -8.66 11.38 6.49
N ILE A 106 -8.67 12.58 7.07
CA ILE A 106 -8.73 13.84 6.31
C ILE A 106 -7.51 13.97 5.39
N LYS A 107 -6.32 13.75 5.93
CA LYS A 107 -5.07 13.84 5.17
C LYS A 107 -4.99 12.75 4.10
N LEU A 108 -5.40 11.53 4.41
CA LEU A 108 -5.43 10.42 3.45
C LEU A 108 -6.40 10.71 2.31
N THR A 109 -7.57 11.28 2.60
CA THR A 109 -8.54 11.69 1.58
C THR A 109 -7.95 12.76 0.67
N ARG A 110 -7.33 13.77 1.27
CA ARG A 110 -6.71 14.89 0.53
C ARG A 110 -5.58 14.41 -0.40
N ARG A 111 -4.83 13.39 0.01
CA ARG A 111 -3.73 12.83 -0.76
C ARG A 111 -4.15 11.75 -1.76
N GLY A 112 -5.44 11.45 -1.84
CA GLY A 112 -6.01 10.54 -2.85
C GLY A 112 -6.09 9.07 -2.45
N TRP A 113 -5.66 8.70 -1.24
CA TRP A 113 -5.68 7.32 -0.77
C TRP A 113 -7.09 6.73 -0.68
N VAL A 114 -8.05 7.54 -0.21
CA VAL A 114 -9.45 7.11 -0.13
C VAL A 114 -10.03 6.91 -1.52
N GLY A 115 -9.73 7.81 -2.46
CA GLY A 115 -10.13 7.68 -3.86
C GLY A 115 -9.52 6.44 -4.53
N LEU A 116 -8.25 6.16 -4.25
CA LEU A 116 -7.59 4.94 -4.73
C LEU A 116 -8.31 3.69 -4.23
N LEU A 117 -8.64 3.64 -2.95
CA LEU A 117 -9.36 2.51 -2.36
C LEU A 117 -10.73 2.31 -3.01
N ALA A 118 -11.45 3.41 -3.25
CA ALA A 118 -12.76 3.37 -3.91
C ALA A 118 -12.68 2.84 -5.35
N ARG A 119 -11.58 3.08 -6.04
CA ARG A 119 -11.33 2.60 -7.41
C ARG A 119 -10.98 1.12 -7.49
N GLY A 120 -10.79 0.44 -6.37
CA GLY A 120 -10.62 -1.01 -6.32
C GLY A 120 -11.86 -1.78 -6.79
N GLY A 121 -13.01 -1.11 -6.87
CA GLY A 121 -14.23 -1.65 -7.43
C GLY A 121 -14.99 -2.61 -6.51
N PRO A 122 -16.04 -3.28 -7.04
CA PRO A 122 -16.92 -4.13 -6.25
C PRO A 122 -16.22 -5.32 -5.60
N LYS A 123 -15.26 -5.93 -6.29
CA LYS A 123 -14.51 -7.08 -5.74
C LYS A 123 -13.80 -6.73 -4.45
N LEU A 124 -13.07 -5.62 -4.44
CA LEU A 124 -12.37 -5.16 -3.25
C LEU A 124 -13.35 -4.77 -2.15
N ALA A 125 -14.41 -4.05 -2.48
CA ALA A 125 -15.45 -3.64 -1.52
C ALA A 125 -16.10 -4.84 -0.84
N ILE A 126 -16.44 -5.88 -1.60
CA ILE A 126 -17.04 -7.12 -1.07
C ILE A 126 -16.05 -7.83 -0.15
N TRP A 127 -14.80 -7.96 -0.57
CA TRP A 127 -13.76 -8.59 0.23
C TRP A 127 -13.56 -7.84 1.57
N MET A 128 -13.47 -6.52 1.51
CA MET A 128 -13.32 -5.67 2.69
C MET A 128 -14.53 -5.78 3.64
N ALA A 129 -15.75 -5.79 3.10
CA ALA A 129 -16.96 -5.95 3.90
C ALA A 129 -16.98 -7.29 4.64
N ARG A 130 -16.52 -8.37 3.99
CA ARG A 130 -16.38 -9.70 4.62
C ARG A 130 -15.37 -9.71 5.76
N LYS A 131 -14.38 -8.81 5.73
CA LYS A 131 -13.39 -8.64 6.79
C LYS A 131 -13.82 -7.60 7.85
N GLY A 132 -15.05 -7.08 7.77
CA GLY A 132 -15.55 -6.08 8.70
C GLY A 132 -15.12 -4.64 8.38
N LEU A 133 -14.59 -4.40 7.19
CA LEU A 133 -14.07 -3.10 6.76
C LEU A 133 -15.09 -2.44 5.82
N ARG A 134 -16.02 -1.67 6.37
CA ARG A 134 -17.18 -1.15 5.62
C ARG A 134 -17.07 0.32 5.20
N GLY A 135 -15.90 0.86 5.16
CA GLY A 135 -15.68 2.24 4.74
C GLY A 135 -14.29 2.70 5.04
N SER A 136 -13.94 3.88 4.54
CA SER A 136 -12.58 4.41 4.69
C SER A 136 -12.19 4.59 6.16
N GLY A 137 -13.13 5.00 7.02
CA GLY A 137 -12.89 5.11 8.45
C GLY A 137 -12.55 3.78 9.12
N ASP A 138 -13.26 2.71 8.72
CA ASP A 138 -12.98 1.35 9.23
C ASP A 138 -11.62 0.85 8.78
N VAL A 139 -11.22 1.14 7.55
CA VAL A 139 -9.91 0.78 7.01
C VAL A 139 -8.80 1.50 7.79
N VAL A 140 -8.93 2.80 7.99
CA VAL A 140 -7.95 3.59 8.75
C VAL A 140 -7.86 3.07 10.19
N ALA A 141 -8.98 2.80 10.85
CA ALA A 141 -9.01 2.24 12.20
C ALA A 141 -8.36 0.86 12.26
N ALA A 142 -8.60 0.01 11.25
CA ALA A 142 -7.97 -1.31 11.16
C ALA A 142 -6.46 -1.20 10.98
N LEU A 143 -5.98 -0.31 10.11
CA LEU A 143 -4.55 -0.05 9.91
C LEU A 143 -3.88 0.47 11.19
N ALA A 144 -4.56 1.33 11.94
CA ALA A 144 -4.05 1.84 13.21
C ALA A 144 -3.88 0.72 14.26
N ARG A 145 -4.72 -0.34 14.20
CA ARG A 145 -4.58 -1.50 15.09
C ARG A 145 -3.34 -2.35 14.80
N PHE A 146 -2.79 -2.29 13.60
CA PHE A 146 -1.52 -2.95 13.26
C PHE A 146 -0.29 -2.14 13.67
N LYS A 147 -0.48 -0.93 14.19
CA LYS A 147 0.61 -0.09 14.67
C LYS A 147 1.36 -0.79 15.80
N GLY A 148 2.65 -0.94 15.63
CA GLY A 148 3.51 -1.59 16.63
C GLY A 148 3.54 -3.12 16.56
N SER A 149 2.81 -3.75 15.62
CA SER A 149 2.87 -5.20 15.41
C SER A 149 4.05 -5.65 14.54
N ALA A 150 4.82 -4.70 14.06
CA ALA A 150 6.00 -4.96 13.25
C ALA A 150 7.23 -5.34 14.08
#